data_ede32d57b7fa464801af77c567bd22fa
#
_entry.id   ede32d57b7fa464801af77c567bd22fa
#
_cell.length_a   1.000
_cell.length_b   1.000
_cell.length_c   1.000
_cell.angle_alpha   90.00
_cell.angle_beta   90.00
_cell.angle_gamma   90.00
#
_symmetry.space_group_name_H-M   'P 1'
#
loop_
_entity.id
_entity.type
_entity.pdbx_description
1 polymer ?
#
loop_
_entity_poly.entity_id
_entity_poly.type
_entity_poly.pdbx_seq_one_letter_code
_entity_poly.pdbx_strand_id
1 'polypeptide(L)'
;MVFDLPQHPGGFAQRQQALQRVVKAMGQPWVLAAAQWQVDSHAALQQQLNDVSAAGAEGLMLRRADSPYRPGRSDDLIKLKLFEDAEAVVVAHLPGKGKYQGLTGALLVEMPSGQRFKIGSGLRDADRAQPPAIGSTITYRFNGTHASGLPRFARYWRVRDGGDNQKP
;
A
#
# COMPACT_ATOMS: atom_id res chain seq x y z
N MET A 1 -10.27 -0.32 -21.98
CA MET A 1 -10.55 -1.42 -21.05
C MET A 1 -11.76 -1.06 -20.20
N VAL A 2 -12.72 -1.98 -20.00
CA VAL A 2 -13.94 -1.80 -19.20
C VAL A 2 -13.83 -2.61 -17.91
N PHE A 3 -14.16 -2.01 -16.78
CA PHE A 3 -13.89 -2.60 -15.45
C PHE A 3 -15.16 -3.06 -14.74
N ASP A 4 -16.32 -2.47 -15.01
CA ASP A 4 -17.57 -2.77 -14.31
C ASP A 4 -18.79 -2.34 -15.15
N LEU A 5 -19.99 -2.80 -14.73
CA LEU A 5 -21.29 -2.38 -15.23
C LEU A 5 -22.10 -1.73 -14.10
N PRO A 6 -21.98 -0.42 -13.88
CA PRO A 6 -22.58 0.28 -12.73
C PRO A 6 -24.09 0.13 -12.60
N GLN A 7 -24.82 0.06 -13.72
CA GLN A 7 -26.28 -0.02 -13.73
C GLN A 7 -26.83 -1.45 -13.59
N HIS A 8 -25.97 -2.46 -13.59
CA HIS A 8 -26.42 -3.85 -13.41
C HIS A 8 -26.75 -4.10 -11.93
N PRO A 9 -27.93 -4.63 -11.58
CA PRO A 9 -28.40 -4.72 -10.19
C PRO A 9 -27.69 -5.76 -9.33
N GLY A 10 -26.94 -6.69 -9.94
CA GLY A 10 -26.33 -7.81 -9.24
C GLY A 10 -25.04 -7.47 -8.49
N GLY A 11 -24.54 -8.42 -7.70
CA GLY A 11 -23.21 -8.37 -7.08
C GLY A 11 -22.09 -8.33 -8.12
N PHE A 12 -20.86 -8.04 -7.67
CA PHE A 12 -19.72 -7.84 -8.57
C PHE A 12 -19.47 -9.04 -9.51
N ALA A 13 -19.56 -10.28 -9.00
CA ALA A 13 -19.38 -11.47 -9.82
C ALA A 13 -20.41 -11.55 -10.98
N GLN A 14 -21.65 -11.20 -10.71
CA GLN A 14 -22.71 -11.18 -11.73
C GLN A 14 -22.47 -10.05 -12.76
N ARG A 15 -22.04 -8.87 -12.28
CA ARG A 15 -21.68 -7.75 -13.16
C ARG A 15 -20.52 -8.11 -14.08
N GLN A 16 -19.51 -8.84 -13.57
CA GLN A 16 -18.39 -9.30 -14.38
C GLN A 16 -18.81 -10.28 -15.48
N GLN A 17 -19.67 -11.24 -15.17
CA GLN A 17 -20.19 -12.16 -16.19
C GLN A 17 -21.00 -11.41 -17.26
N ALA A 18 -21.82 -10.45 -16.85
CA ALA A 18 -22.57 -9.60 -17.78
C ALA A 18 -21.64 -8.73 -18.62
N LEU A 19 -20.61 -8.14 -18.01
CA LEU A 19 -19.59 -7.34 -18.70
C LEU A 19 -18.88 -8.14 -19.80
N GLN A 20 -18.44 -9.35 -19.51
CA GLN A 20 -17.79 -10.21 -20.49
C GLN A 20 -18.70 -10.51 -21.69
N ARG A 21 -20.00 -10.77 -21.45
CA ARG A 21 -21.00 -10.99 -22.50
C ARG A 21 -21.19 -9.74 -23.36
N VAL A 22 -21.31 -8.56 -22.73
CA VAL A 22 -21.48 -7.27 -23.44
C VAL A 22 -20.25 -6.96 -24.30
N VAL A 23 -19.05 -7.05 -23.74
CA VAL A 23 -17.80 -6.79 -24.48
C VAL A 23 -17.64 -7.76 -25.65
N LYS A 24 -17.93 -9.04 -25.46
CA LYS A 24 -17.90 -10.04 -26.52
C LYS A 24 -18.93 -9.72 -27.65
N ALA A 25 -20.13 -9.32 -27.28
CA ALA A 25 -21.19 -8.96 -28.24
C ALA A 25 -20.86 -7.69 -29.04
N MET A 26 -20.08 -6.77 -28.47
CA MET A 26 -19.60 -5.56 -29.18
C MET A 26 -18.67 -5.89 -30.35
N GLY A 27 -17.94 -7.01 -30.28
CA GLY A 27 -17.06 -7.48 -31.35
C GLY A 27 -15.92 -6.53 -31.72
N GLN A 28 -15.59 -5.56 -30.88
CA GLN A 28 -14.60 -4.53 -31.17
C GLN A 28 -13.24 -4.90 -30.55
N PRO A 29 -12.14 -5.01 -31.33
CA PRO A 29 -10.84 -5.48 -30.83
C PRO A 29 -10.19 -4.54 -29.79
N TRP A 30 -10.60 -3.28 -29.74
CA TRP A 30 -10.09 -2.29 -28.77
C TRP A 30 -10.94 -2.17 -27.51
N VAL A 31 -12.11 -2.86 -27.43
CA VAL A 31 -12.93 -2.91 -26.23
C VAL A 31 -12.66 -4.21 -25.50
N LEU A 32 -11.96 -4.12 -24.36
CA LEU A 32 -11.56 -5.27 -23.56
C LEU A 32 -12.15 -5.17 -22.16
N ALA A 33 -12.68 -6.27 -21.66
CA ALA A 33 -13.00 -6.40 -20.23
C ALA A 33 -11.70 -6.53 -19.43
N ALA A 34 -11.63 -5.88 -18.27
CA ALA A 34 -10.52 -6.08 -17.35
C ALA A 34 -10.47 -7.54 -16.91
N ALA A 35 -9.28 -8.13 -16.91
CA ALA A 35 -9.09 -9.49 -16.43
C ALA A 35 -9.44 -9.55 -14.92
N GLN A 36 -10.26 -10.53 -14.57
CA GLN A 36 -10.70 -10.79 -13.20
C GLN A 36 -10.62 -12.29 -12.94
N TRP A 37 -10.20 -12.65 -11.76
CA TRP A 37 -10.18 -14.04 -11.30
C TRP A 37 -10.54 -14.10 -9.82
N GLN A 38 -11.12 -15.20 -9.40
CA GLN A 38 -11.42 -15.46 -8.00
C GLN A 38 -10.18 -16.04 -7.32
N VAL A 39 -9.96 -15.64 -6.08
CA VAL A 39 -8.86 -16.13 -5.24
C VAL A 39 -9.46 -16.82 -4.01
N ASP A 40 -9.09 -18.07 -3.79
CA ASP A 40 -9.71 -18.92 -2.78
C ASP A 40 -8.89 -19.00 -1.49
N SER A 41 -7.67 -18.46 -1.47
CA SER A 41 -6.82 -18.47 -0.29
C SER A 41 -5.90 -17.25 -0.20
N HIS A 42 -5.49 -16.92 1.02
CA HIS A 42 -4.50 -15.86 1.26
C HIS A 42 -3.15 -16.21 0.59
N ALA A 43 -2.75 -17.47 0.59
CA ALA A 43 -1.50 -17.91 -0.05
C ALA A 43 -1.53 -17.69 -1.57
N ALA A 44 -2.63 -18.06 -2.23
CA ALA A 44 -2.80 -17.82 -3.67
C ALA A 44 -2.83 -16.32 -4.00
N LEU A 45 -3.47 -15.51 -3.17
CA LEU A 45 -3.48 -14.05 -3.31
C LEU A 45 -2.07 -13.46 -3.19
N GLN A 46 -1.30 -13.91 -2.20
CA GLN A 46 0.08 -13.45 -1.99
C GLN A 46 0.97 -13.84 -3.16
N GLN A 47 0.83 -15.06 -3.68
CA GLN A 47 1.58 -15.51 -4.84
C GLN A 47 1.27 -14.64 -6.06
N GLN A 48 0.01 -14.40 -6.36
CA GLN A 48 -0.38 -13.54 -7.49
C GLN A 48 0.12 -12.10 -7.32
N LEU A 49 0.09 -11.55 -6.10
CA LEU A 49 0.65 -10.23 -5.84
C LEU A 49 2.15 -10.18 -6.14
N ASN A 50 2.88 -11.22 -5.76
CA ASN A 50 4.30 -11.33 -6.06
C ASN A 50 4.55 -11.41 -7.57
N ASP A 51 3.78 -12.25 -8.28
CA ASP A 51 3.92 -12.46 -9.72
C ASP A 51 3.65 -11.17 -10.52
N VAL A 52 2.56 -10.48 -10.24
CA VAL A 52 2.26 -9.21 -10.95
C VAL A 52 3.24 -8.11 -10.59
N SER A 53 3.76 -8.09 -9.37
CA SER A 53 4.78 -7.12 -8.96
C SER A 53 6.12 -7.41 -9.63
N ALA A 54 6.52 -8.67 -9.75
CA ALA A 54 7.71 -9.10 -10.50
C ALA A 54 7.61 -8.74 -11.99
N ALA A 55 6.38 -8.78 -12.54
CA ALA A 55 6.09 -8.34 -13.90
C ALA A 55 6.02 -6.79 -14.06
N GLY A 56 6.33 -6.03 -13.00
CA GLY A 56 6.35 -4.56 -13.01
C GLY A 56 5.01 -3.87 -12.77
N ALA A 57 3.96 -4.62 -12.39
CA ALA A 57 2.69 -4.02 -12.03
C ALA A 57 2.73 -3.40 -10.61
N GLU A 58 1.91 -2.38 -10.39
CA GLU A 58 1.85 -1.65 -9.10
C GLU A 58 1.24 -2.50 -7.98
N GLY A 59 0.46 -3.52 -8.30
CA GLY A 59 -0.24 -4.40 -7.38
C GLY A 59 -1.58 -4.87 -7.93
N LEU A 60 -2.45 -5.34 -7.04
CA LEU A 60 -3.77 -5.87 -7.35
C LEU A 60 -4.89 -4.99 -6.83
N MET A 61 -6.04 -5.03 -7.51
CA MET A 61 -7.30 -4.48 -7.01
C MET A 61 -8.19 -5.64 -6.58
N LEU A 62 -8.54 -5.70 -5.30
CA LEU A 62 -9.42 -6.71 -4.74
C LEU A 62 -10.83 -6.16 -4.64
N ARG A 63 -11.82 -6.96 -4.99
CA ARG A 63 -13.24 -6.62 -4.82
C ARG A 63 -14.01 -7.82 -4.28
N ARG A 64 -14.91 -7.56 -3.36
CA ARG A 64 -15.83 -8.59 -2.86
C ARG A 64 -16.79 -9.03 -3.98
N ALA A 65 -16.91 -10.34 -4.17
CA ALA A 65 -17.70 -10.92 -5.25
C ALA A 65 -19.20 -10.60 -5.16
N ASP A 66 -19.73 -10.47 -3.96
CA ASP A 66 -21.13 -10.18 -3.66
C ASP A 66 -21.45 -8.67 -3.57
N SER A 67 -20.43 -7.79 -3.64
CA SER A 67 -20.63 -6.36 -3.43
C SER A 67 -21.50 -5.71 -4.50
N PRO A 68 -22.50 -4.89 -4.12
CA PRO A 68 -23.24 -4.06 -5.06
C PRO A 68 -22.33 -2.96 -5.62
N TYR A 69 -22.72 -2.37 -6.73
CA TYR A 69 -22.03 -1.16 -7.19
C TYR A 69 -22.34 0.01 -6.25
N ARG A 70 -21.28 0.69 -5.80
CA ARG A 70 -21.39 1.93 -5.03
C ARG A 70 -20.45 2.97 -5.64
N PRO A 71 -20.94 4.18 -5.96
CA PRO A 71 -20.06 5.26 -6.43
C PRO A 71 -19.18 5.75 -5.28
N GLY A 72 -17.94 6.12 -5.60
CA GLY A 72 -16.99 6.64 -4.63
C GLY A 72 -16.14 5.55 -3.95
N ARG A 73 -15.54 5.91 -2.81
CA ARG A 73 -14.71 4.99 -2.01
C ARG A 73 -15.58 4.06 -1.18
N SER A 74 -15.21 2.79 -1.15
CA SER A 74 -15.84 1.78 -0.28
C SER A 74 -14.81 0.73 0.12
N ASP A 75 -15.08 0.02 1.21
CA ASP A 75 -14.26 -1.09 1.70
C ASP A 75 -14.47 -2.37 0.85
N ASP A 76 -15.40 -2.35 -0.11
CA ASP A 76 -15.61 -3.45 -1.05
C ASP A 76 -14.54 -3.50 -2.15
N LEU A 77 -13.77 -2.43 -2.34
CA LEU A 77 -12.69 -2.32 -3.31
C LEU A 77 -11.40 -1.89 -2.62
N ILE A 78 -10.43 -2.80 -2.55
CA ILE A 78 -9.17 -2.61 -1.84
C ILE A 78 -8.01 -2.69 -2.83
N LYS A 79 -7.07 -1.75 -2.74
CA LYS A 79 -5.80 -1.81 -3.45
C LYS A 79 -4.77 -2.54 -2.62
N LEU A 80 -4.27 -3.65 -3.13
CA LEU A 80 -3.22 -4.45 -2.52
C LEU A 80 -1.91 -4.23 -3.26
N LYS A 81 -0.87 -3.85 -2.52
CA LYS A 81 0.49 -3.63 -3.05
C LYS A 81 1.49 -4.34 -2.18
N LEU A 82 2.59 -4.79 -2.77
CA LEU A 82 3.76 -5.17 -1.99
C LEU A 82 4.34 -3.94 -1.29
N PHE A 83 4.87 -4.16 -0.12
CA PHE A 83 5.71 -3.20 0.57
C PHE A 83 7.01 -3.89 0.99
N GLU A 84 8.06 -3.11 1.04
CA GLU A 84 9.36 -3.50 1.52
C GLU A 84 9.58 -2.89 2.90
N ASP A 85 10.35 -3.55 3.73
CA ASP A 85 10.78 -3.04 5.03
C ASP A 85 12.25 -2.65 4.93
N ALA A 86 12.62 -1.53 5.54
CA ALA A 86 14.01 -1.12 5.71
C ALA A 86 14.18 -0.36 7.03
N GLU A 87 15.42 -0.09 7.36
CA GLU A 87 15.80 0.56 8.61
C GLU A 87 16.45 1.91 8.35
N ALA A 88 16.24 2.82 9.29
CA ALA A 88 16.89 4.11 9.30
C ALA A 88 17.03 4.63 10.74
N VAL A 89 18.00 5.51 10.97
CA VAL A 89 18.23 6.13 12.25
C VAL A 89 17.44 7.44 12.35
N VAL A 90 16.75 7.66 13.44
CA VAL A 90 16.06 8.94 13.71
C VAL A 90 17.10 10.02 13.98
N VAL A 91 17.11 11.07 13.18
CA VAL A 91 18.06 12.19 13.34
C VAL A 91 17.40 13.47 13.86
N ALA A 92 16.08 13.62 13.68
CA ALA A 92 15.34 14.75 14.25
C ALA A 92 13.83 14.46 14.30
N HIS A 93 13.14 15.16 15.20
CA HIS A 93 11.68 15.26 15.21
C HIS A 93 11.26 16.57 14.53
N LEU A 94 10.35 16.49 13.59
CA LEU A 94 9.80 17.64 12.89
C LEU A 94 8.46 18.03 13.50
N PRO A 95 8.19 19.32 13.74
CA PRO A 95 6.97 19.76 14.39
C PRO A 95 5.71 19.44 13.56
N GLY A 96 4.64 19.06 14.25
CA GLY A 96 3.33 18.86 13.66
C GLY A 96 2.64 20.19 13.32
N LYS A 97 1.65 20.10 12.41
CA LYS A 97 0.80 21.23 12.00
C LYS A 97 -0.67 20.85 12.16
N GLY A 98 -1.55 21.86 12.27
CA GLY A 98 -2.98 21.64 12.42
C GLY A 98 -3.30 20.82 13.67
N LYS A 99 -3.99 19.71 13.53
CA LYS A 99 -4.36 18.83 14.67
C LYS A 99 -3.17 18.23 15.41
N TYR A 100 -1.98 18.27 14.84
CA TYR A 100 -0.75 17.78 15.46
C TYR A 100 0.14 18.90 16.00
N GLN A 101 -0.35 20.12 16.14
CA GLN A 101 0.39 21.21 16.73
C GLN A 101 0.81 20.85 18.17
N GLY A 102 2.09 21.06 18.49
CA GLY A 102 2.68 20.65 19.78
C GLY A 102 3.10 19.18 19.86
N LEU A 103 2.86 18.39 18.81
CA LEU A 103 3.28 16.99 18.70
C LEU A 103 4.27 16.82 17.55
N THR A 104 4.88 15.64 17.45
CA THR A 104 5.75 15.27 16.32
C THR A 104 4.90 15.08 15.05
N GLY A 105 5.16 15.88 14.04
CA GLY A 105 4.53 15.78 12.73
C GLY A 105 5.16 14.70 11.85
N ALA A 106 6.49 14.60 11.86
CA ALA A 106 7.26 13.60 11.12
C ALA A 106 8.60 13.34 11.81
N LEU A 107 9.18 12.18 11.52
CA LEU A 107 10.57 11.86 11.83
C LEU A 107 11.45 12.25 10.64
N LEU A 108 12.56 12.94 10.86
CA LEU A 108 13.66 12.99 9.91
C LEU A 108 14.57 11.81 10.21
N VAL A 109 14.81 10.97 9.21
CA VAL A 109 15.61 9.76 9.38
C VAL A 109 16.76 9.70 8.38
N GLU A 110 17.81 8.96 8.72
CA GLU A 110 18.99 8.74 7.90
C GLU A 110 19.13 7.26 7.58
N MET A 111 19.23 6.94 6.28
CA MET A 111 19.46 5.58 5.77
C MET A 111 20.93 5.17 5.96
N PRO A 112 21.27 3.88 5.89
CA PRO A 112 22.65 3.42 5.89
C PRO A 112 23.53 4.04 4.78
N SER A 113 22.91 4.50 3.69
CA SER A 113 23.56 5.23 2.61
C SER A 113 23.94 6.68 2.95
N GLY A 114 23.55 7.19 4.13
CA GLY A 114 23.70 8.58 4.54
C GLY A 114 22.62 9.52 4.00
N GLN A 115 21.72 9.02 3.15
CA GLN A 115 20.61 9.84 2.65
C GLN A 115 19.55 10.05 3.73
N ARG A 116 18.96 11.25 3.74
CA ARG A 116 17.94 11.64 4.73
C ARG A 116 16.59 11.86 4.05
N PHE A 117 15.53 11.44 4.72
CA PHE A 117 14.16 11.69 4.28
C PHE A 117 13.20 11.79 5.49
N LYS A 118 11.95 12.18 5.21
CA LYS A 118 10.94 12.40 6.24
C LYS A 118 9.92 11.28 6.24
N ILE A 119 9.55 10.80 7.43
CA ILE A 119 8.47 9.84 7.64
C ILE A 119 7.38 10.52 8.48
N GLY A 120 6.28 10.92 7.84
CA GLY A 120 5.11 11.54 8.50
C GLY A 120 3.91 10.61 8.62
N SER A 121 3.94 9.46 7.90
CA SER A 121 2.87 8.46 7.88
C SER A 121 3.21 7.27 8.78
N GLY A 122 2.18 6.56 9.27
CA GLY A 122 2.35 5.38 10.12
C GLY A 122 2.51 5.68 11.61
N LEU A 123 2.78 6.91 12.00
CA LEU A 123 2.85 7.35 13.40
C LEU A 123 1.43 7.44 13.97
N ARG A 124 1.15 6.68 15.02
CA ARG A 124 -0.06 6.81 15.85
C ARG A 124 0.03 8.05 16.73
N ASP A 125 -1.06 8.49 17.32
CA ASP A 125 -1.06 9.68 18.19
C ASP A 125 -0.14 9.50 19.41
N ALA A 126 -0.03 8.29 19.94
CA ALA A 126 0.95 7.96 20.99
C ALA A 126 2.40 8.12 20.52
N ASP A 127 2.71 7.66 19.29
CA ASP A 127 4.05 7.79 18.71
C ASP A 127 4.41 9.26 18.41
N ARG A 128 3.39 10.11 18.22
CA ARG A 128 3.58 11.57 18.03
C ARG A 128 3.83 12.31 19.33
N ALA A 129 3.16 11.86 20.41
CA ALA A 129 3.36 12.42 21.76
C ALA A 129 4.69 11.97 22.37
N GLN A 130 5.08 10.71 22.12
CA GLN A 130 6.32 10.11 22.60
C GLN A 130 7.06 9.46 21.40
N PRO A 131 7.69 10.26 20.54
CA PRO A 131 8.33 9.74 19.33
C PRO A 131 9.56 8.89 19.65
N PRO A 132 9.94 7.97 18.76
CA PRO A 132 11.20 7.25 18.85
C PRO A 132 12.37 8.20 19.11
N ALA A 133 13.24 7.85 20.04
CA ALA A 133 14.35 8.72 20.44
C ALA A 133 15.28 9.05 19.25
N ILE A 134 15.85 10.26 19.24
CA ILE A 134 16.91 10.61 18.30
C ILE A 134 18.10 9.66 18.53
N GLY A 135 18.65 9.11 17.46
CA GLY A 135 19.68 8.07 17.48
C GLY A 135 19.13 6.63 17.49
N SER A 136 17.83 6.42 17.75
CA SER A 136 17.25 5.08 17.68
C SER A 136 17.06 4.63 16.23
N THR A 137 17.21 3.32 16.00
CA THR A 137 16.88 2.68 14.72
C THR A 137 15.40 2.36 14.69
N ILE A 138 14.77 2.72 13.59
CA ILE A 138 13.37 2.36 13.30
C ILE A 138 13.27 1.49 12.06
N THR A 139 12.26 0.64 12.02
CA THR A 139 11.81 -0.02 10.80
C THR A 139 10.72 0.82 10.16
N TYR A 140 10.81 1.03 8.86
CA TYR A 140 9.77 1.67 8.07
C TYR A 140 9.39 0.80 6.87
N ARG A 141 8.16 0.95 6.39
CA ARG A 141 7.65 0.28 5.19
C ARG A 141 7.52 1.27 4.05
N PHE A 142 7.79 0.80 2.83
CA PHE A 142 7.73 1.64 1.64
C PHE A 142 7.31 0.83 0.41
N ASN A 143 6.99 1.49 -0.70
CA ASN A 143 6.54 0.85 -1.94
C ASN A 143 7.50 1.20 -3.08
N GLY A 144 8.64 0.50 -3.13
CA GLY A 144 9.70 0.78 -4.09
C GLY A 144 10.42 2.10 -3.85
N THR A 145 11.40 2.41 -4.68
CA THR A 145 12.27 3.59 -4.57
C THR A 145 12.10 4.56 -5.74
N HIS A 146 12.49 5.79 -5.52
CA HIS A 146 12.73 6.76 -6.59
C HIS A 146 14.07 6.49 -7.29
N ALA A 147 14.30 7.08 -8.46
CA ALA A 147 15.60 6.99 -9.14
C ALA A 147 16.77 7.50 -8.29
N SER A 148 16.49 8.37 -7.31
CA SER A 148 17.47 8.85 -6.32
C SER A 148 17.81 7.84 -5.22
N GLY A 149 17.17 6.67 -5.18
CA GLY A 149 17.30 5.68 -4.11
C GLY A 149 16.41 5.95 -2.88
N LEU A 150 15.73 7.08 -2.81
CA LEU A 150 14.84 7.39 -1.69
C LEU A 150 13.56 6.55 -1.74
N PRO A 151 13.04 6.07 -0.57
CA PRO A 151 11.84 5.25 -0.52
C PRO A 151 10.58 6.04 -0.89
N ARG A 152 9.68 5.39 -1.64
CA ARG A 152 8.37 5.94 -2.00
C ARG A 152 7.33 5.58 -0.95
N PHE A 153 6.53 6.55 -0.53
CA PHE A 153 5.44 6.35 0.43
C PHE A 153 5.87 5.71 1.74
N ALA A 154 7.07 6.09 2.24
CA ALA A 154 7.61 5.60 3.49
C ALA A 154 6.66 5.87 4.67
N ARG A 155 6.46 4.86 5.50
CA ARG A 155 5.61 4.92 6.69
C ARG A 155 6.30 4.24 7.87
N TYR A 156 6.25 4.84 9.02
CA TYR A 156 6.76 4.28 10.25
C TYR A 156 6.05 2.96 10.58
N TRP A 157 6.81 1.98 11.00
CA TRP A 157 6.29 0.71 11.47
C TRP A 157 6.49 0.52 12.97
N ARG A 158 7.76 0.55 13.42
CA ARG A 158 8.14 0.32 14.83
C ARG A 158 9.56 0.81 15.10
N VAL A 159 9.88 1.00 16.37
CA VAL A 159 11.28 1.03 16.82
C VAL A 159 11.86 -0.38 16.64
N ARG A 160 13.08 -0.48 16.17
CA ARG A 160 13.81 -1.74 16.22
C ARG A 160 14.31 -1.93 17.65
N ASP A 161 13.77 -2.92 18.35
CA ASP A 161 14.32 -3.33 19.63
C ASP A 161 15.76 -3.76 19.40
N GLY A 162 16.68 -3.15 20.10
CA GLY A 162 18.11 -3.51 20.07
C GLY A 162 18.28 -4.92 20.64
N GLY A 163 18.08 -5.92 19.79
CA GLY A 163 18.55 -7.25 20.06
C GLY A 163 20.06 -7.21 20.12
N ASP A 164 20.61 -7.46 21.27
CA ASP A 164 22.02 -7.65 21.55
C ASP A 164 22.73 -8.35 20.39
N ASN A 165 23.59 -7.63 19.73
CA ASN A 165 24.64 -8.22 18.93
C ASN A 165 25.81 -8.56 19.86
N GLN A 166 25.55 -9.48 20.80
CA GLN A 166 26.60 -10.29 21.36
C GLN A 166 26.64 -11.60 20.55
N LYS A 167 27.46 -11.62 19.53
CA LYS A 167 28.10 -12.86 19.11
C LYS A 167 29.48 -12.93 19.76
N PRO A 168 29.79 -14.09 20.34
CA PRO A 168 31.09 -14.38 20.90
C PRO A 168 32.21 -14.40 19.84
#